data_48d453763c39b1c25a44af1112133791
#
_entry.id   48d453763c39b1c25a44af1112133791
#
_cell.length_a   1.000
_cell.length_b   1.000
_cell.length_c   1.000
_cell.angle_alpha   90.00
_cell.angle_beta   90.00
_cell.angle_gamma   90.00
#
_symmetry.space_group_name_H-M   'P 1'
#
loop_
_entity.id
_entity.type
_entity.pdbx_description
1 polymer ?
#
loop_
_entity_poly.entity_id
_entity_poly.type
_entity_poly.pdbx_seq_one_letter_code
_entity_poly.pdbx_strand_id
1 'polypeptide(L)'
;MPLQIDYEKEIFTMAKWRCSVCGYIYEGDEAPAACPQCKQPAEKFVKVEEEDMGWAAEHVIGVGKNVDAKVIEGLKANFEGECTEVGMYLAMARAAHREGYPEIGLYWEKAAWEEAEHAAKFCEMLGELVSPSTKENLKVRVAAENGATAGKTELAKLAKELGYDAIHDTVHEMARDEARHGKAFAGLLKRYFA
;
A
#
# COMPACT_ATOMS: atom_id res chain seq x y z
N MET A 1 16.35 23.55 10.86
CA MET A 1 14.96 23.66 11.31
C MET A 1 14.15 22.66 10.51
N PRO A 2 13.69 21.55 11.11
CA PRO A 2 12.82 20.64 10.41
C PRO A 2 11.41 21.20 10.38
N LEU A 3 10.80 21.21 9.20
CA LEU A 3 9.40 21.53 8.99
C LEU A 3 8.53 20.50 9.73
N GLN A 4 7.94 20.93 10.84
CA GLN A 4 6.85 20.23 11.49
C GLN A 4 5.63 20.29 10.55
N ILE A 5 5.32 19.17 9.92
CA ILE A 5 4.06 19.01 9.19
C ILE A 5 3.02 18.62 10.23
N ASP A 6 2.18 19.59 10.62
CA ASP A 6 0.99 19.36 11.44
C ASP A 6 0.00 18.46 10.66
N TYR A 7 -0.11 17.20 11.07
CA TYR A 7 -1.07 16.23 10.54
C TYR A 7 -2.45 16.30 11.23
N GLU A 8 -2.71 17.30 12.04
CA GLU A 8 -4.07 17.58 12.53
C GLU A 8 -4.88 18.38 11.51
N LYS A 9 -5.10 17.82 10.32
CA LYS A 9 -6.26 18.19 9.52
C LYS A 9 -7.43 17.34 10.00
N GLU A 10 -8.33 17.98 10.72
CA GLU A 10 -9.65 17.48 11.05
C GLU A 10 -10.24 16.76 9.84
N ILE A 11 -10.36 15.44 9.95
CA ILE A 11 -11.20 14.67 9.05
C ILE A 11 -12.62 15.10 9.42
N PHE A 12 -13.18 16.04 8.65
CA PHE A 12 -14.60 16.34 8.70
C PHE A 12 -15.35 15.09 8.25
N THR A 13 -15.61 14.17 9.16
CA THR A 13 -16.54 13.07 8.92
C THR A 13 -17.93 13.68 8.94
N MET A 14 -18.51 13.87 7.74
CA MET A 14 -19.92 14.27 7.64
C MET A 14 -20.79 13.26 8.36
N ALA A 15 -21.75 13.74 9.14
CA ALA A 15 -22.67 12.87 9.87
C ALA A 15 -23.46 12.00 8.91
N LYS A 16 -23.70 10.74 9.29
CA LYS A 16 -24.54 9.81 8.52
C LYS A 16 -25.95 9.82 9.09
N TRP A 17 -26.94 9.87 8.21
CA TRP A 17 -28.36 9.89 8.56
C TRP A 17 -29.06 8.75 7.85
N ARG A 18 -29.77 7.89 8.58
CA ARG A 18 -30.53 6.76 8.04
C ARG A 18 -32.00 7.06 8.02
N CYS A 19 -32.64 6.95 6.86
CA CYS A 19 -34.10 6.99 6.76
C CYS A 19 -34.73 5.75 7.46
N SER A 20 -35.54 5.98 8.47
CA SER A 20 -36.18 4.91 9.25
C SER A 20 -37.24 4.13 8.44
N VAL A 21 -37.66 4.65 7.28
CA VAL A 21 -38.69 4.03 6.44
C VAL A 21 -38.11 3.10 5.39
N CYS A 22 -37.05 3.54 4.67
CA CYS A 22 -36.49 2.77 3.54
C CYS A 22 -35.01 2.37 3.73
N GLY A 23 -34.39 2.77 4.85
CA GLY A 23 -32.98 2.44 5.12
C GLY A 23 -31.95 3.25 4.35
N TYR A 24 -32.34 4.20 3.49
CA TYR A 24 -31.41 5.04 2.73
C TYR A 24 -30.47 5.79 3.67
N ILE A 25 -29.17 5.76 3.38
CA ILE A 25 -28.14 6.50 4.12
C ILE A 25 -27.79 7.78 3.36
N TYR A 26 -27.81 8.90 4.07
CA TYR A 26 -27.41 10.21 3.60
C TYR A 26 -26.19 10.71 4.42
N GLU A 27 -25.20 11.28 3.76
CA GLU A 27 -24.03 11.87 4.40
C GLU A 27 -24.12 13.39 4.29
N GLY A 28 -24.10 14.08 5.41
CA GLY A 28 -24.18 15.55 5.49
C GLY A 28 -24.28 16.02 6.92
N ASP A 29 -24.07 17.32 7.14
CA ASP A 29 -24.11 17.92 8.49
C ASP A 29 -25.48 17.83 9.16
N GLU A 30 -26.54 17.85 8.34
CA GLU A 30 -27.94 17.74 8.78
C GLU A 30 -28.71 16.73 7.91
N ALA A 31 -29.81 16.21 8.45
CA ALA A 31 -30.70 15.36 7.68
C ALA A 31 -31.26 16.08 6.44
N PRO A 32 -31.38 15.45 5.27
CA PRO A 32 -31.96 16.06 4.09
C PRO A 32 -33.44 16.39 4.30
N ALA A 33 -33.93 17.48 3.74
CA ALA A 33 -35.31 17.91 3.88
C ALA A 33 -36.36 16.83 3.48
N ALA A 34 -35.99 15.97 2.54
CA ALA A 34 -36.77 14.82 2.13
C ALA A 34 -35.85 13.69 1.66
N CYS A 35 -36.24 12.44 1.94
CA CYS A 35 -35.51 11.26 1.49
C CYS A 35 -35.46 11.20 -0.04
N PRO A 36 -34.29 11.14 -0.68
CA PRO A 36 -34.18 11.06 -2.13
C PRO A 36 -34.87 9.81 -2.70
N GLN A 37 -34.92 8.71 -1.92
CA GLN A 37 -35.44 7.43 -2.36
C GLN A 37 -36.94 7.31 -2.13
N CYS A 38 -37.47 7.57 -0.92
CA CYS A 38 -38.88 7.32 -0.59
C CYS A 38 -39.69 8.60 -0.31
N LYS A 39 -39.11 9.78 -0.47
CA LYS A 39 -39.74 11.11 -0.32
C LYS A 39 -40.26 11.41 1.09
N GLN A 40 -39.90 10.62 2.07
CA GLN A 40 -40.25 10.90 3.46
C GLN A 40 -39.53 12.12 3.99
N PRO A 41 -40.13 12.93 4.89
CA PRO A 41 -39.54 14.17 5.37
C PRO A 41 -38.37 13.93 6.33
N ALA A 42 -37.62 14.99 6.64
CA ALA A 42 -36.42 14.99 7.46
C ALA A 42 -36.60 14.29 8.83
N GLU A 43 -37.75 14.41 9.44
CA GLU A 43 -38.10 13.81 10.76
C GLU A 43 -38.05 12.27 10.76
N LYS A 44 -38.00 11.67 9.58
CA LYS A 44 -37.82 10.22 9.42
C LYS A 44 -36.34 9.80 9.32
N PHE A 45 -35.41 10.74 9.40
CA PHE A 45 -34.00 10.42 9.49
C PHE A 45 -33.53 10.34 10.94
N VAL A 46 -32.74 9.30 11.21
CA VAL A 46 -32.10 9.09 12.50
C VAL A 46 -30.59 9.23 12.25
N LYS A 47 -29.90 10.03 13.06
CA LYS A 47 -28.45 10.11 13.02
C LYS A 47 -27.86 8.74 13.33
N VAL A 48 -27.00 8.24 12.45
CA VAL A 48 -26.25 7.00 12.70
C VAL A 48 -25.06 7.39 13.56
N GLU A 49 -25.13 7.06 14.83
CA GLU A 49 -23.95 7.09 15.69
C GLU A 49 -23.12 5.87 15.29
N GLU A 50 -21.87 6.10 14.90
CA GLU A 50 -20.92 5.00 14.80
C GLU A 50 -20.76 4.50 16.23
N GLU A 51 -21.27 3.32 16.53
CA GLU A 51 -20.95 2.65 17.77
C GLU A 51 -19.44 2.46 17.78
N ASP A 52 -18.74 3.22 18.61
CA ASP A 52 -17.35 2.96 18.93
C ASP A 52 -17.32 1.60 19.62
N MET A 53 -17.06 0.57 18.80
CA MET A 53 -17.04 -0.81 19.30
C MET A 53 -15.89 -1.07 20.25
N GLY A 54 -15.01 -0.07 20.47
CA GLY A 54 -13.90 -0.15 21.42
C GLY A 54 -13.05 -1.40 21.21
N TRP A 55 -12.30 -1.44 20.14
CA TRP A 55 -11.41 -2.57 19.86
C TRP A 55 -10.40 -2.75 20.98
N ALA A 56 -10.19 -3.98 21.43
CA ALA A 56 -9.22 -4.31 22.49
C ALA A 56 -7.78 -3.96 22.10
N ALA A 57 -7.49 -3.89 20.81
CA ALA A 57 -6.24 -3.40 20.25
C ALA A 57 -6.50 -2.79 18.86
N GLU A 58 -5.83 -1.70 18.56
CA GLU A 58 -5.84 -1.08 17.24
C GLU A 58 -4.54 -1.37 16.51
N HIS A 59 -4.65 -1.68 15.21
CA HIS A 59 -3.50 -1.75 14.33
C HIS A 59 -3.23 -0.36 13.76
N VAL A 60 -2.15 0.27 14.24
CA VAL A 60 -1.78 1.65 13.87
C VAL A 60 -0.53 1.64 13.02
N ILE A 61 -0.63 2.16 11.78
CA ILE A 61 0.55 2.39 10.93
C ILE A 61 1.43 3.46 11.57
N GLY A 62 2.72 3.13 11.75
CA GLY A 62 3.69 4.05 12.35
C GLY A 62 3.75 3.96 13.89
N VAL A 63 3.27 2.88 14.50
CA VAL A 63 3.39 2.65 15.95
C VAL A 63 4.84 2.75 16.44
N GLY A 64 5.82 2.48 15.59
CA GLY A 64 7.25 2.55 15.88
C GLY A 64 7.88 3.94 15.80
N LYS A 65 7.14 4.99 15.38
CA LYS A 65 7.75 6.32 15.12
C LYS A 65 8.35 7.03 16.33
N ASN A 66 7.85 6.78 17.52
CA ASN A 66 8.23 7.49 18.73
C ASN A 66 8.87 6.58 19.80
N VAL A 67 9.43 5.45 19.38
CA VAL A 67 10.12 4.50 20.29
C VAL A 67 11.63 4.77 20.33
N ASP A 68 12.35 4.06 21.19
CA ASP A 68 13.80 4.18 21.33
C ASP A 68 14.52 4.01 19.97
N ALA A 69 15.56 4.79 19.74
CA ALA A 69 16.30 4.81 18.48
C ALA A 69 16.87 3.43 18.08
N LYS A 70 17.30 2.62 19.06
CA LYS A 70 17.80 1.26 18.81
C LYS A 70 16.70 0.32 18.34
N VAL A 71 15.46 0.53 18.81
CA VAL A 71 14.31 -0.24 18.34
C VAL A 71 14.00 0.13 16.89
N ILE A 72 14.01 1.43 16.55
CA ILE A 72 13.82 1.90 15.17
C ILE A 72 14.90 1.34 14.23
N GLU A 73 16.16 1.38 14.66
CA GLU A 73 17.28 0.80 13.91
C GLU A 73 17.08 -0.71 13.68
N GLY A 74 16.67 -1.44 14.71
CA GLY A 74 16.33 -2.86 14.61
C GLY A 74 15.18 -3.13 13.66
N LEU A 75 14.10 -2.35 13.72
CA LEU A 75 12.96 -2.48 12.81
C LEU A 75 13.37 -2.24 11.35
N LYS A 76 14.21 -1.23 11.08
CA LYS A 76 14.72 -0.95 9.73
C LYS A 76 15.62 -2.06 9.20
N ALA A 77 16.54 -2.54 10.03
CA ALA A 77 17.44 -3.63 9.64
C ALA A 77 16.68 -4.92 9.32
N ASN A 78 15.67 -5.27 10.13
CA ASN A 78 14.81 -6.41 9.84
C ASN A 78 13.99 -6.19 8.58
N PHE A 79 13.37 -5.02 8.37
CA PHE A 79 12.65 -4.71 7.14
C PHE A 79 13.50 -4.93 5.89
N GLU A 80 14.74 -4.44 5.88
CA GLU A 80 15.68 -4.63 4.77
C GLU A 80 16.08 -6.11 4.59
N GLY A 81 16.27 -6.82 5.70
CA GLY A 81 16.55 -8.26 5.70
C GLY A 81 15.43 -9.05 5.05
N GLU A 82 14.20 -8.89 5.51
CA GLU A 82 13.02 -9.60 4.99
C GLU A 82 12.79 -9.29 3.50
N CYS A 83 12.89 -8.03 3.08
CA CYS A 83 12.80 -7.67 1.66
C CYS A 83 13.86 -8.36 0.81
N THR A 84 15.07 -8.54 1.33
CA THR A 84 16.17 -9.24 0.66
C THR A 84 15.88 -10.73 0.57
N GLU A 85 15.39 -11.34 1.64
CA GLU A 85 15.08 -12.77 1.70
C GLU A 85 13.96 -13.18 0.74
N VAL A 86 12.94 -12.34 0.52
CA VAL A 86 11.93 -12.56 -0.51
C VAL A 86 12.57 -12.81 -1.87
N GLY A 87 13.50 -11.95 -2.30
CA GLY A 87 14.18 -12.08 -3.58
C GLY A 87 15.11 -13.31 -3.64
N MET A 88 15.86 -13.55 -2.56
CA MET A 88 16.77 -14.69 -2.46
C MET A 88 16.02 -16.01 -2.52
N TYR A 89 14.95 -16.18 -1.74
CA TYR A 89 14.20 -17.44 -1.67
C TYR A 89 13.50 -17.76 -2.99
N LEU A 90 12.95 -16.76 -3.68
CA LEU A 90 12.41 -16.95 -5.04
C LEU A 90 13.52 -17.35 -6.04
N ALA A 91 14.72 -16.83 -5.93
CA ALA A 91 15.84 -17.23 -6.78
C ALA A 91 16.31 -18.68 -6.46
N MET A 92 16.35 -19.05 -5.17
CA MET A 92 16.66 -20.40 -4.72
C MET A 92 15.59 -21.41 -5.17
N ALA A 93 14.31 -21.03 -5.12
CA ALA A 93 13.22 -21.85 -5.66
C ALA A 93 13.42 -22.16 -7.13
N ARG A 94 13.75 -21.16 -7.94
CA ARG A 94 14.04 -21.35 -9.38
C ARG A 94 15.25 -22.26 -9.61
N ALA A 95 16.29 -22.19 -8.77
CA ALA A 95 17.43 -23.11 -8.82
C ALA A 95 16.99 -24.55 -8.53
N ALA A 96 16.26 -24.78 -7.44
CA ALA A 96 15.76 -26.08 -7.05
C ALA A 96 14.87 -26.73 -8.15
N HIS A 97 13.97 -25.94 -8.76
CA HIS A 97 13.16 -26.44 -9.87
C HIS A 97 13.98 -26.83 -11.08
N ARG A 98 15.02 -26.06 -11.44
CA ARG A 98 15.93 -26.42 -12.56
C ARG A 98 16.75 -27.67 -12.28
N GLU A 99 17.09 -27.90 -11.02
CA GLU A 99 17.84 -29.10 -10.60
C GLU A 99 16.96 -30.34 -10.42
N GLY A 100 15.64 -30.20 -10.52
CA GLY A 100 14.69 -31.30 -10.39
C GLY A 100 14.24 -31.62 -8.96
N TYR A 101 14.35 -30.62 -8.06
CA TYR A 101 13.89 -30.71 -6.67
C TYR A 101 12.62 -29.86 -6.43
N PRO A 102 11.48 -30.20 -7.02
CA PRO A 102 10.28 -29.35 -6.96
C PRO A 102 9.75 -29.17 -5.54
N GLU A 103 9.88 -30.16 -4.66
CA GLU A 103 9.44 -30.07 -3.27
C GLU A 103 10.24 -28.98 -2.50
N ILE A 104 11.55 -28.90 -2.72
CA ILE A 104 12.40 -27.87 -2.15
C ILE A 104 12.03 -26.50 -2.75
N GLY A 105 11.83 -26.44 -4.07
CA GLY A 105 11.41 -25.21 -4.74
C GLY A 105 10.11 -24.64 -4.19
N LEU A 106 9.08 -25.48 -4.04
CA LEU A 106 7.78 -25.08 -3.46
C LEU A 106 7.90 -24.60 -2.01
N TYR A 107 8.79 -25.19 -1.22
CA TYR A 107 9.02 -24.71 0.14
C TYR A 107 9.69 -23.33 0.17
N TRP A 108 10.68 -23.08 -0.70
CA TRP A 108 11.30 -21.76 -0.86
C TRP A 108 10.28 -20.71 -1.30
N GLU A 109 9.40 -21.03 -2.25
CA GLU A 109 8.33 -20.10 -2.67
C GLU A 109 7.39 -19.76 -1.50
N LYS A 110 7.01 -20.77 -0.69
CA LYS A 110 6.19 -20.55 0.51
C LYS A 110 6.91 -19.64 1.51
N ALA A 111 8.18 -19.93 1.82
CA ALA A 111 8.97 -19.12 2.74
C ALA A 111 9.07 -17.66 2.24
N ALA A 112 9.31 -17.43 0.94
CA ALA A 112 9.35 -16.09 0.38
C ALA A 112 8.08 -15.27 0.64
N TRP A 113 6.91 -15.90 0.63
CA TRP A 113 5.65 -15.24 0.98
C TRP A 113 5.53 -14.97 2.48
N GLU A 114 6.05 -15.82 3.34
CA GLU A 114 6.11 -15.60 4.78
C GLU A 114 7.02 -14.39 5.10
N GLU A 115 8.19 -14.29 4.44
CA GLU A 115 9.08 -13.10 4.60
C GLU A 115 8.45 -11.83 4.02
N ALA A 116 7.67 -11.91 2.95
CA ALA A 116 6.93 -10.76 2.45
C ALA A 116 5.91 -10.22 3.48
N GLU A 117 5.23 -11.11 4.21
CA GLU A 117 4.34 -10.75 5.32
C GLU A 117 5.11 -10.12 6.50
N HIS A 118 6.30 -10.62 6.83
CA HIS A 118 7.15 -10.02 7.85
C HIS A 118 7.59 -8.62 7.44
N ALA A 119 8.08 -8.46 6.21
CA ALA A 119 8.44 -7.14 5.64
C ALA A 119 7.26 -6.15 5.69
N ALA A 120 6.05 -6.60 5.34
CA ALA A 120 4.86 -5.75 5.41
C ALA A 120 4.58 -5.26 6.83
N LYS A 121 4.69 -6.13 7.84
CA LYS A 121 4.50 -5.78 9.26
C LYS A 121 5.54 -4.78 9.75
N PHE A 122 6.82 -4.97 9.41
CA PHE A 122 7.87 -4.00 9.72
C PHE A 122 7.64 -2.65 9.03
N CYS A 123 7.21 -2.66 7.77
CA CYS A 123 6.86 -1.46 7.01
C CYS A 123 5.72 -0.67 7.67
N GLU A 124 4.68 -1.37 8.13
CA GLU A 124 3.54 -0.77 8.84
C GLU A 124 3.96 -0.21 10.20
N MET A 125 4.76 -0.94 10.97
CA MET A 125 5.29 -0.44 12.27
C MET A 125 6.12 0.82 12.09
N LEU A 126 6.97 0.89 11.08
CA LEU A 126 7.78 2.07 10.76
C LEU A 126 6.91 3.23 10.25
N GLY A 127 5.93 2.96 9.39
CA GLY A 127 5.03 3.97 8.82
C GLY A 127 5.74 5.06 7.99
N GLU A 128 6.95 4.78 7.49
CA GLU A 128 7.74 5.71 6.68
C GLU A 128 7.41 5.59 5.19
N LEU A 129 7.14 4.37 4.72
CA LEU A 129 6.93 4.03 3.31
C LEU A 129 5.46 3.81 2.96
N VAL A 130 4.61 3.59 3.95
CA VAL A 130 3.18 3.36 3.80
C VAL A 130 2.39 4.38 4.61
N SER A 131 1.31 4.89 3.99
CA SER A 131 0.34 5.80 4.62
C SER A 131 -0.95 5.02 4.94
N PRO A 132 -1.72 5.39 5.97
CA PRO A 132 -3.08 4.87 6.16
C PRO A 132 -4.04 5.28 5.03
N SER A 133 -3.65 6.23 4.19
CA SER A 133 -4.43 6.69 3.04
C SER A 133 -4.06 5.95 1.75
N THR A 134 -4.97 5.13 1.21
CA THR A 134 -4.82 4.49 -0.11
C THR A 134 -4.57 5.50 -1.22
N LYS A 135 -5.23 6.67 -1.16
CA LYS A 135 -5.03 7.76 -2.13
C LYS A 135 -3.58 8.25 -2.14
N GLU A 136 -3.00 8.48 -0.97
CA GLU A 136 -1.61 8.95 -0.86
C GLU A 136 -0.63 7.85 -1.26
N ASN A 137 -0.86 6.60 -0.89
CA ASN A 137 -0.05 5.46 -1.32
C ASN A 137 -0.01 5.37 -2.85
N LEU A 138 -1.16 5.47 -3.53
CA LEU A 138 -1.22 5.47 -4.99
C LEU A 138 -0.44 6.64 -5.60
N LYS A 139 -0.57 7.86 -5.09
CA LYS A 139 0.17 9.03 -5.60
C LYS A 139 1.69 8.82 -5.52
N VAL A 140 2.17 8.40 -4.36
CA VAL A 140 3.60 8.18 -4.14
C VAL A 140 4.11 7.06 -5.05
N ARG A 141 3.35 5.96 -5.20
CA ARG A 141 3.77 4.85 -6.04
C ARG A 141 3.78 5.20 -7.52
N VAL A 142 2.82 5.96 -8.04
CA VAL A 142 2.86 6.44 -9.44
C VAL A 142 4.17 7.16 -9.75
N ALA A 143 4.60 8.07 -8.87
CA ALA A 143 5.86 8.78 -9.05
C ALA A 143 7.10 7.86 -8.96
N ALA A 144 7.09 6.93 -7.99
CA ALA A 144 8.18 5.98 -7.78
C ALA A 144 8.33 4.99 -8.95
N GLU A 145 7.22 4.46 -9.48
CA GLU A 145 7.26 3.57 -10.66
C GLU A 145 7.77 4.29 -11.91
N ASN A 146 7.42 5.57 -12.08
CA ASN A 146 7.97 6.37 -13.16
C ASN A 146 9.50 6.53 -13.05
N GLY A 147 10.00 6.82 -11.85
CA GLY A 147 11.44 6.87 -11.57
C GLY A 147 12.14 5.52 -11.76
N ALA A 148 11.54 4.43 -11.29
CA ALA A 148 12.05 3.08 -11.46
C ALA A 148 12.11 2.66 -12.94
N THR A 149 11.11 3.04 -13.73
CA THR A 149 11.11 2.85 -15.19
C THR A 149 12.31 3.54 -15.84
N ALA A 150 12.54 4.82 -15.50
CA ALA A 150 13.65 5.58 -16.05
C ALA A 150 15.01 4.97 -15.65
N GLY A 151 15.22 4.69 -14.37
CA GLY A 151 16.48 4.12 -13.87
C GLY A 151 16.80 2.76 -14.49
N LYS A 152 15.82 1.85 -14.57
CA LYS A 152 16.03 0.55 -15.23
C LYS A 152 16.29 0.69 -16.73
N THR A 153 15.64 1.65 -17.39
CA THR A 153 15.88 1.92 -18.82
C THR A 153 17.32 2.37 -19.06
N GLU A 154 17.86 3.27 -18.23
CA GLU A 154 19.24 3.71 -18.35
C GLU A 154 20.25 2.58 -18.05
N LEU A 155 19.98 1.75 -17.04
CA LEU A 155 20.81 0.58 -16.75
C LEU A 155 20.81 -0.42 -17.93
N ALA A 156 19.64 -0.65 -18.54
CA ALA A 156 19.53 -1.54 -19.70
C ALA A 156 20.34 -1.00 -20.89
N LYS A 157 20.27 0.30 -21.19
CA LYS A 157 21.07 0.94 -22.24
C LYS A 157 22.57 0.74 -21.98
N LEU A 158 23.03 1.04 -20.78
CA LEU A 158 24.43 0.84 -20.40
C LEU A 158 24.87 -0.61 -20.57
N ALA A 159 24.04 -1.57 -20.14
CA ALA A 159 24.35 -2.99 -20.33
C ALA A 159 24.47 -3.36 -21.82
N LYS A 160 23.63 -2.79 -22.67
CA LYS A 160 23.71 -2.99 -24.13
C LYS A 160 24.99 -2.43 -24.72
N GLU A 161 25.35 -1.21 -24.34
CA GLU A 161 26.58 -0.53 -24.80
C GLU A 161 27.83 -1.32 -24.41
N LEU A 162 27.81 -1.98 -23.25
CA LEU A 162 28.90 -2.81 -22.75
C LEU A 162 28.88 -4.26 -23.25
N GLY A 163 27.91 -4.64 -24.09
CA GLY A 163 27.78 -5.98 -24.65
C GLY A 163 27.19 -7.04 -23.71
N TYR A 164 26.50 -6.62 -22.64
CA TYR A 164 25.84 -7.53 -21.68
C TYR A 164 24.38 -7.79 -22.07
N ASP A 165 24.15 -8.46 -23.19
CA ASP A 165 22.81 -8.64 -23.77
C ASP A 165 21.82 -9.30 -22.81
N ALA A 166 22.20 -10.33 -22.08
CA ALA A 166 21.33 -11.00 -21.11
C ALA A 166 20.89 -10.08 -19.97
N ILE A 167 21.77 -9.17 -19.51
CA ILE A 167 21.44 -8.16 -18.50
C ILE A 167 20.52 -7.11 -19.10
N HIS A 168 20.84 -6.62 -20.31
CA HIS A 168 19.99 -5.68 -21.04
C HIS A 168 18.56 -6.19 -21.16
N ASP A 169 18.38 -7.40 -21.69
CA ASP A 169 17.06 -7.97 -21.97
C ASP A 169 16.25 -8.11 -20.68
N THR A 170 16.87 -8.62 -19.62
CA THR A 170 16.21 -8.82 -18.31
C THR A 170 15.79 -7.48 -17.68
N VAL A 171 16.71 -6.51 -17.63
CA VAL A 171 16.44 -5.20 -16.99
C VAL A 171 15.46 -4.37 -17.82
N HIS A 172 15.55 -4.46 -19.17
CA HIS A 172 14.60 -3.78 -20.05
C HIS A 172 13.17 -4.30 -19.88
N GLU A 173 12.99 -5.62 -19.73
CA GLU A 173 11.67 -6.20 -19.44
C GLU A 173 11.12 -5.72 -18.08
N MET A 174 11.96 -5.68 -17.04
CA MET A 174 11.58 -5.10 -15.75
C MET A 174 11.18 -3.62 -15.87
N ALA A 175 11.88 -2.82 -16.68
CA ALA A 175 11.50 -1.41 -16.91
C ALA A 175 10.09 -1.29 -17.51
N ARG A 176 9.69 -2.21 -18.39
CA ARG A 176 8.34 -2.28 -18.96
C ARG A 176 7.30 -2.66 -17.91
N ASP A 177 7.64 -3.54 -16.98
CA ASP A 177 6.78 -3.89 -15.87
C ASP A 177 6.53 -2.69 -14.95
N GLU A 178 7.58 -1.92 -14.57
CA GLU A 178 7.41 -0.70 -13.77
C GLU A 178 6.51 0.34 -14.48
N ALA A 179 6.67 0.50 -15.80
CA ALA A 179 5.79 1.38 -16.57
C ALA A 179 4.32 0.90 -16.55
N ARG A 180 4.09 -0.40 -16.57
CA ARG A 180 2.74 -1.01 -16.47
C ARG A 180 2.17 -0.79 -15.07
N HIS A 181 2.95 -1.01 -14.00
CA HIS A 181 2.54 -0.75 -12.62
C HIS A 181 2.15 0.72 -12.43
N GLY A 182 3.01 1.66 -12.84
CA GLY A 182 2.75 3.09 -12.71
C GLY A 182 1.47 3.53 -13.45
N LYS A 183 1.23 3.03 -14.67
CA LYS A 183 -0.01 3.30 -15.41
C LYS A 183 -1.24 2.71 -14.75
N ALA A 184 -1.14 1.51 -14.18
CA ALA A 184 -2.22 0.87 -13.44
C ALA A 184 -2.58 1.68 -12.19
N PHE A 185 -1.58 2.09 -11.37
CA PHE A 185 -1.79 2.91 -10.20
C PHE A 185 -2.39 4.28 -10.53
N ALA A 186 -1.91 4.94 -11.61
CA ALA A 186 -2.49 6.19 -12.10
C ALA A 186 -3.96 6.02 -12.53
N GLY A 187 -4.29 4.92 -13.20
CA GLY A 187 -5.65 4.59 -13.58
C GLY A 187 -6.57 4.37 -12.38
N LEU A 188 -6.10 3.66 -11.36
CA LEU A 188 -6.82 3.44 -10.10
C LEU A 188 -7.01 4.75 -9.33
N LEU A 189 -5.95 5.58 -9.23
CA LEU A 189 -6.03 6.89 -8.60
C LEU A 189 -7.10 7.77 -9.25
N LYS A 190 -7.10 7.83 -10.59
CA LYS A 190 -8.12 8.58 -11.34
C LYS A 190 -9.52 8.01 -11.14
N ARG A 191 -9.68 6.68 -11.13
CA ARG A 191 -11.00 6.04 -11.04
C ARG A 191 -11.68 6.24 -9.70
N TYR A 192 -10.93 6.21 -8.60
CA TYR A 192 -11.51 6.19 -7.26
C TYR A 192 -11.36 7.51 -6.48
N PHE A 193 -10.46 8.40 -6.91
CA PHE A 193 -10.08 9.59 -6.14
C PHE A 193 -9.99 10.88 -6.97
N ALA A 194 -10.47 10.88 -8.22
CA ALA A 194 -10.57 12.10 -9.05
C ALA A 194 -11.89 12.84 -8.79
#